data_e4fe6284bc8ac48bebac9bcf67a99628
#
_entry.id   e4fe6284bc8ac48bebac9bcf67a99628
#
_cell.length_a   1.000
_cell.length_b   1.000
_cell.length_c   1.000
_cell.angle_alpha   90.00
_cell.angle_beta   90.00
_cell.angle_gamma   90.00
#
_symmetry.space_group_name_H-M   'P 1'
#
loop_
_entity.id
_entity.type
_entity.pdbx_description
1 polymer ?
#
loop_
_entity_poly.entity_id
_entity_poly.type
_entity_poly.pdbx_seq_one_letter_code
_entity_poly.pdbx_strand_id
1 'polypeptide(L)'
;MPASAVSPSAAPPSAAQRRVRSDTSPFVDLTRAEWSALRERTPMPLTAAEVEELRGLGDVIDLEEVREVYLPLSRLLHLYVGAVHGLRGALNTFLGGADGGHGAQRGTPFVIGVAGSVAVGKSTVARLLRALLAHSPAARDGSGGPGTARPRVELVTTDGFLLPNAELHRRGLMSRKGFPESYDRRALTRFVADVKAGRETVTAPVYSHLFYDIVPGRTLTVHRPDILIVEGLNVLQPALPGRDGRTRLALADYFDFSVYVDARTEDIERWYLDRFRKLRRTAFQDPSSYFSRYTRVSEEEALDYARGIWRTVNRPNLEQNIVPTRGRASLVLRKGPDHRVQRLSLRKL
;
A
#
# COMPACT_ATOMS: atom_id res chain seq x y z
N MET A 1 -59.45 27.31 6.90
CA MET A 1 -58.04 27.47 6.47
C MET A 1 -57.15 27.41 7.67
N PRO A 2 -56.51 26.23 8.00
CA PRO A 2 -55.49 26.19 9.04
C PRO A 2 -54.10 26.37 8.45
N ALA A 3 -53.31 27.21 9.13
CA ALA A 3 -51.95 27.60 8.79
C ALA A 3 -50.97 26.40 8.95
N SER A 4 -50.14 26.15 7.92
CA SER A 4 -49.06 25.19 7.95
C SER A 4 -47.94 25.65 8.88
N ALA A 5 -47.65 24.85 9.91
CA ALA A 5 -46.49 25.06 10.75
C ALA A 5 -45.25 24.55 10.05
N VAL A 6 -44.31 25.47 9.80
CA VAL A 6 -42.94 25.17 9.31
C VAL A 6 -42.12 24.64 10.50
N SER A 7 -41.66 23.40 10.42
CA SER A 7 -40.73 22.83 11.39
C SER A 7 -39.35 23.52 11.31
N PRO A 8 -38.68 23.86 12.41
CA PRO A 8 -37.37 24.47 12.36
C PRO A 8 -36.31 23.46 11.94
N SER A 9 -35.51 23.86 10.94
CA SER A 9 -34.31 23.14 10.49
C SER A 9 -33.32 23.00 11.65
N ALA A 10 -32.92 21.76 11.95
CA ALA A 10 -31.91 21.47 12.97
C ALA A 10 -30.56 22.07 12.57
N ALA A 11 -30.01 22.93 13.42
CA ALA A 11 -28.68 23.51 13.25
C ALA A 11 -27.59 22.43 13.21
N PRO A 12 -26.52 22.59 12.44
CA PRO A 12 -25.42 21.62 12.40
C PRO A 12 -24.74 21.53 13.77
N PRO A 13 -24.26 20.34 14.20
CA PRO A 13 -23.65 20.16 15.51
C PRO A 13 -22.38 21.01 15.65
N SER A 14 -22.20 21.63 16.81
CA SER A 14 -21.09 22.51 17.13
C SER A 14 -19.73 21.78 17.11
N ALA A 15 -18.63 22.49 16.86
CA ALA A 15 -17.26 21.95 16.86
C ALA A 15 -16.91 21.23 18.19
N ALA A 16 -17.51 21.61 19.31
CA ALA A 16 -17.36 20.96 20.62
C ALA A 16 -18.00 19.56 20.66
N GLN A 17 -19.12 19.33 19.97
CA GLN A 17 -19.78 18.01 19.91
C GLN A 17 -19.01 17.02 19.02
N ARG A 18 -18.15 17.47 18.10
CA ARG A 18 -17.26 16.62 17.29
C ARG A 18 -16.06 16.11 18.08
N ARG A 19 -15.56 16.86 19.07
CA ARG A 19 -14.38 16.46 19.88
C ARG A 19 -14.66 15.33 20.88
N VAL A 20 -15.89 15.15 21.36
CA VAL A 20 -16.23 14.15 22.39
C VAL A 20 -16.18 12.68 21.87
N ARG A 21 -16.23 12.44 20.55
CA ARG A 21 -16.14 11.08 19.97
C ARG A 21 -14.71 10.58 19.71
N SER A 22 -13.67 11.38 19.92
CA SER A 22 -12.29 11.06 19.50
C SER A 22 -11.33 10.62 20.62
N ASP A 23 -11.72 10.71 21.90
CA ASP A 23 -10.76 10.50 23.00
C ASP A 23 -10.35 9.03 23.20
N THR A 24 -11.16 8.06 22.77
CA THR A 24 -10.84 6.62 22.88
C THR A 24 -10.32 5.98 21.59
N SER A 25 -10.43 6.68 20.45
CA SER A 25 -9.92 6.16 19.17
C SER A 25 -8.39 6.29 19.10
N PRO A 26 -7.66 5.23 18.68
CA PRO A 26 -6.22 5.35 18.42
C PRO A 26 -5.91 6.17 17.14
N PHE A 27 -6.93 6.69 16.46
CA PHE A 27 -6.79 7.45 15.22
C PHE A 27 -7.32 8.88 15.37
N VAL A 28 -6.69 9.80 14.64
CA VAL A 28 -7.21 11.12 14.31
C VAL A 28 -7.88 11.01 12.95
N ASP A 29 -9.19 11.27 12.89
CA ASP A 29 -9.94 11.26 11.65
C ASP A 29 -9.95 12.67 11.02
N LEU A 30 -9.57 12.73 9.76
CA LEU A 30 -9.47 13.96 8.97
C LEU A 30 -10.33 13.86 7.71
N THR A 31 -11.03 14.92 7.39
CA THR A 31 -11.66 15.11 6.08
C THR A 31 -10.57 15.35 5.03
N ARG A 32 -10.90 15.14 3.76
CA ARG A 32 -10.00 15.45 2.64
C ARG A 32 -9.51 16.91 2.69
N ALA A 33 -10.39 17.87 3.02
CA ALA A 33 -10.06 19.29 3.09
C ALA A 33 -9.07 19.59 4.24
N GLU A 34 -9.32 19.06 5.44
CA GLU A 34 -8.41 19.19 6.59
C GLU A 34 -7.03 18.61 6.28
N TRP A 35 -7.00 17.42 5.64
CA TRP A 35 -5.76 16.78 5.23
C TRP A 35 -5.00 17.58 4.16
N SER A 36 -5.71 18.06 3.13
CA SER A 36 -5.12 18.87 2.06
C SER A 36 -4.44 20.14 2.57
N ALA A 37 -4.98 20.76 3.62
CA ALA A 37 -4.37 21.94 4.24
C ALA A 37 -2.98 21.65 4.84
N LEU A 38 -2.68 20.39 5.22
CA LEU A 38 -1.40 19.98 5.82
C LEU A 38 -0.23 19.91 4.82
N ARG A 39 -0.49 20.08 3.51
CA ARG A 39 0.58 20.11 2.50
C ARG A 39 1.48 21.35 2.63
N GLU A 40 0.99 22.41 3.25
CA GLU A 40 1.65 23.72 3.30
C GLU A 40 2.10 24.20 1.90
N ARG A 41 3.36 24.67 1.80
CA ARG A 41 3.97 25.15 0.54
C ARG A 41 4.75 24.04 -0.19
N THR A 42 4.46 22.75 0.03
CA THR A 42 5.13 21.66 -0.67
C THR A 42 4.83 21.76 -2.17
N PRO A 43 5.85 21.93 -3.03
CA PRO A 43 5.66 22.03 -4.46
C PRO A 43 5.19 20.71 -5.04
N MET A 44 4.36 20.74 -6.10
CA MET A 44 3.96 19.57 -6.84
C MET A 44 5.09 19.17 -7.79
N PRO A 45 5.74 17.99 -7.60
CA PRO A 45 6.87 17.59 -8.44
C PRO A 45 6.44 16.82 -9.69
N LEU A 46 5.16 16.44 -9.81
CA LEU A 46 4.62 15.62 -10.90
C LEU A 46 3.75 16.44 -11.84
N THR A 47 3.83 16.14 -13.11
CA THR A 47 2.93 16.63 -14.16
C THR A 47 1.68 15.76 -14.28
N ALA A 48 0.65 16.25 -14.99
CA ALA A 48 -0.55 15.46 -15.27
C ALA A 48 -0.25 14.21 -16.10
N ALA A 49 0.70 14.27 -17.04
CA ALA A 49 1.12 13.13 -17.86
C ALA A 49 1.79 12.03 -17.00
N GLU A 50 2.69 12.40 -16.09
CA GLU A 50 3.33 11.44 -15.19
C GLU A 50 2.30 10.78 -14.25
N VAL A 51 1.29 11.52 -13.76
CA VAL A 51 0.21 10.96 -12.95
C VAL A 51 -0.61 9.94 -13.76
N GLU A 52 -0.90 10.22 -15.03
CA GLU A 52 -1.60 9.29 -15.93
C GLU A 52 -0.80 8.00 -16.16
N GLU A 53 0.52 8.09 -16.36
CA GLU A 53 1.40 6.92 -16.50
C GLU A 53 1.48 6.07 -15.23
N LEU A 54 1.43 6.70 -14.06
CA LEU A 54 1.44 6.02 -12.76
C LEU A 54 0.11 5.37 -12.42
N ARG A 55 -0.97 5.78 -13.09
CA ARG A 55 -2.33 5.30 -12.82
C ARG A 55 -2.50 3.83 -13.21
N GLY A 56 -3.14 3.06 -12.34
CA GLY A 56 -3.55 1.69 -12.63
C GLY A 56 -4.78 1.62 -13.52
N LEU A 57 -4.92 0.53 -14.25
CA LEU A 57 -6.10 0.28 -15.06
C LEU A 57 -7.37 0.26 -14.20
N GLY A 58 -8.25 1.23 -14.40
CA GLY A 58 -9.50 1.38 -13.66
C GLY A 58 -9.46 2.35 -12.49
N ASP A 59 -8.28 2.80 -12.06
CA ASP A 59 -8.16 3.82 -11.02
C ASP A 59 -8.57 5.20 -11.56
N VAL A 60 -9.17 6.01 -10.69
CA VAL A 60 -9.52 7.41 -10.99
C VAL A 60 -8.63 8.29 -10.13
N ILE A 61 -7.52 8.71 -10.70
CA ILE A 61 -6.57 9.63 -10.05
C ILE A 61 -6.17 10.69 -11.06
N ASP A 62 -6.23 11.94 -10.65
CA ASP A 62 -5.79 13.11 -11.39
C ASP A 62 -4.79 13.91 -10.56
N LEU A 63 -4.27 15.00 -11.15
CA LEU A 63 -3.30 15.86 -10.48
C LEU A 63 -3.88 16.54 -9.23
N GLU A 64 -5.19 16.80 -9.19
CA GLU A 64 -5.86 17.37 -8.02
C GLU A 64 -5.89 16.37 -6.86
N GLU A 65 -6.26 15.10 -7.11
CA GLU A 65 -6.21 14.03 -6.12
C GLU A 65 -4.79 13.88 -5.56
N VAL A 66 -3.77 13.92 -6.42
CA VAL A 66 -2.37 13.86 -5.98
C VAL A 66 -2.03 15.05 -5.09
N ARG A 67 -2.45 16.27 -5.46
CA ARG A 67 -2.18 17.49 -4.70
C ARG A 67 -2.85 17.48 -3.32
N GLU A 68 -4.08 17.01 -3.25
CA GLU A 68 -4.88 17.08 -2.02
C GLU A 68 -4.62 15.91 -1.06
N VAL A 69 -4.25 14.74 -1.58
CA VAL A 69 -4.14 13.51 -0.77
C VAL A 69 -2.68 13.05 -0.65
N TYR A 70 -2.01 12.86 -1.78
CA TYR A 70 -0.70 12.18 -1.79
C TYR A 70 0.47 13.13 -1.52
N LEU A 71 0.33 14.41 -1.85
CA LEU A 71 1.36 15.40 -1.53
C LEU A 71 1.48 15.66 -0.02
N PRO A 72 0.38 15.87 0.76
CA PRO A 72 0.46 15.92 2.22
C PRO A 72 1.00 14.61 2.82
N LEU A 73 0.63 13.44 2.24
CA LEU A 73 1.15 12.16 2.69
C LEU A 73 2.67 12.04 2.46
N SER A 74 3.17 12.46 1.29
CA SER A 74 4.61 12.45 1.04
C SER A 74 5.37 13.35 2.00
N ARG A 75 4.81 14.53 2.33
CA ARG A 75 5.36 15.43 3.35
C ARG A 75 5.42 14.76 4.73
N LEU A 76 4.33 14.12 5.16
CA LEU A 76 4.29 13.39 6.42
C LEU A 76 5.37 12.29 6.45
N LEU A 77 5.50 11.51 5.38
CA LEU A 77 6.50 10.46 5.28
C LEU A 77 7.94 11.01 5.36
N HIS A 78 8.22 12.18 4.78
CA HIS A 78 9.53 12.82 4.93
C HIS A 78 9.83 13.20 6.38
N LEU A 79 8.83 13.70 7.12
CA LEU A 79 8.98 13.99 8.55
C LEU A 79 9.29 12.71 9.34
N TYR A 80 8.61 11.60 9.03
CA TYR A 80 8.89 10.30 9.65
C TYR A 80 10.30 9.78 9.31
N VAL A 81 10.71 9.85 8.04
CA VAL A 81 12.06 9.47 7.59
C VAL A 81 13.11 10.25 8.36
N GLY A 82 12.96 11.59 8.48
CA GLY A 82 13.88 12.44 9.23
C GLY A 82 13.94 12.08 10.73
N ALA A 83 12.76 11.90 11.36
CA ALA A 83 12.68 11.54 12.78
C ALA A 83 13.31 10.17 13.07
N VAL A 84 13.05 9.16 12.23
CA VAL A 84 13.64 7.82 12.38
C VAL A 84 15.15 7.84 12.15
N HIS A 85 15.65 8.64 11.21
CA HIS A 85 17.09 8.82 11.02
C HIS A 85 17.74 9.47 12.24
N GLY A 86 17.12 10.52 12.80
CA GLY A 86 17.61 11.16 14.04
C GLY A 86 17.65 10.20 15.21
N LEU A 87 16.60 9.40 15.42
CA LEU A 87 16.54 8.38 16.47
C LEU A 87 17.66 7.32 16.31
N ARG A 88 17.90 6.87 15.08
CA ARG A 88 18.99 5.92 14.79
C ARG A 88 20.36 6.52 15.06
N GLY A 89 20.57 7.79 14.72
CA GLY A 89 21.79 8.52 15.08
C GLY A 89 22.01 8.54 16.58
N ALA A 90 20.98 8.87 17.37
CA ALA A 90 21.05 8.85 18.83
C ALA A 90 21.34 7.44 19.38
N LEU A 91 20.71 6.39 18.81
CA LEU A 91 20.97 5.01 19.20
C LEU A 91 22.42 4.59 18.89
N ASN A 92 22.97 4.96 17.74
CA ASN A 92 24.37 4.68 17.39
C ASN A 92 25.31 5.37 18.37
N THR A 93 25.06 6.63 18.75
CA THR A 93 25.82 7.35 19.77
C THR A 93 25.75 6.64 21.13
N PHE A 94 24.55 6.19 21.55
CA PHE A 94 24.36 5.46 22.80
C PHE A 94 25.10 4.13 22.83
N LEU A 95 25.16 3.42 21.70
CA LEU A 95 25.89 2.14 21.59
C LEU A 95 27.43 2.30 21.49
N GLY A 96 27.97 3.50 21.68
CA GLY A 96 29.42 3.73 21.70
C GLY A 96 30.04 3.78 20.31
N GLY A 97 29.33 4.25 19.30
CA GLY A 97 29.80 4.39 17.91
C GLY A 97 30.98 5.33 17.69
N ALA A 98 31.82 5.58 18.76
CA ALA A 98 33.06 6.35 18.70
C ALA A 98 34.25 5.52 18.17
N ASP A 99 34.16 4.19 18.12
CA ASP A 99 35.25 3.35 17.63
C ASP A 99 35.03 3.05 16.13
N GLY A 100 35.87 3.68 15.30
CA GLY A 100 35.91 3.59 13.84
C GLY A 100 36.10 2.19 13.22
N GLY A 101 35.53 1.15 13.83
CA GLY A 101 35.68 -0.25 13.40
C GLY A 101 34.53 -0.84 12.62
N HIS A 102 33.35 -0.26 12.64
CA HIS A 102 32.23 -0.70 11.78
C HIS A 102 31.87 0.47 10.87
N GLY A 103 32.44 0.46 9.68
CA GLY A 103 32.34 1.50 8.67
C GLY A 103 30.98 2.20 8.69
N ALA A 104 30.95 3.52 8.54
CA ALA A 104 29.77 4.37 8.56
C ALA A 104 28.59 3.63 7.91
N GLN A 105 27.81 2.92 8.74
CA GLN A 105 26.66 2.14 8.25
C GLN A 105 25.68 3.17 7.72
N ARG A 106 25.67 3.29 6.38
CA ARG A 106 24.61 3.99 5.67
C ARG A 106 23.31 3.52 6.25
N GLY A 107 22.47 4.48 6.68
CA GLY A 107 21.33 4.22 7.55
C GLY A 107 20.45 3.07 7.08
N THR A 108 19.90 2.33 8.04
CA THR A 108 18.87 1.32 7.80
C THR A 108 17.75 1.92 6.95
N PRO A 109 17.32 1.27 5.84
CA PRO A 109 16.23 1.77 4.99
C PRO A 109 14.94 2.04 5.76
N PHE A 110 14.22 3.09 5.36
CA PHE A 110 12.85 3.32 5.84
C PHE A 110 11.89 2.44 5.06
N VAL A 111 11.07 1.62 5.74
CA VAL A 111 10.19 0.64 5.09
C VAL A 111 8.74 1.04 5.25
N ILE A 112 8.03 1.15 4.11
CA ILE A 112 6.62 1.51 4.04
C ILE A 112 5.81 0.31 3.56
N GLY A 113 4.80 -0.11 4.34
CA GLY A 113 3.82 -1.11 3.89
C GLY A 113 2.61 -0.45 3.24
N VAL A 114 2.15 -0.96 2.09
CA VAL A 114 0.89 -0.52 1.44
C VAL A 114 -0.05 -1.70 1.31
N ALA A 115 -1.11 -1.69 2.10
CA ALA A 115 -2.11 -2.73 2.24
C ALA A 115 -3.47 -2.34 1.63
N GLY A 116 -4.34 -3.32 1.43
CA GLY A 116 -5.72 -3.14 0.96
C GLY A 116 -6.16 -4.28 0.05
N SER A 117 -7.42 -4.29 -0.39
CA SER A 117 -8.00 -5.35 -1.24
C SER A 117 -7.50 -5.31 -2.69
N VAL A 118 -7.85 -6.32 -3.47
CA VAL A 118 -7.77 -6.25 -4.95
C VAL A 118 -8.59 -5.06 -5.45
N ALA A 119 -8.23 -4.50 -6.59
CA ALA A 119 -8.92 -3.40 -7.27
C ALA A 119 -9.14 -2.10 -6.46
N VAL A 120 -8.63 -1.99 -5.21
CA VAL A 120 -8.80 -0.77 -4.40
C VAL A 120 -7.80 0.35 -4.77
N GLY A 121 -6.79 0.06 -5.61
CA GLY A 121 -5.81 1.02 -6.07
C GLY A 121 -4.49 1.07 -5.27
N LYS A 122 -4.15 0.01 -4.50
CA LYS A 122 -2.87 -0.08 -3.75
C LYS A 122 -1.64 0.18 -4.60
N SER A 123 -1.56 -0.47 -5.77
CA SER A 123 -0.38 -0.38 -6.64
C SER A 123 -0.21 1.01 -7.22
N THR A 124 -1.31 1.74 -7.46
CA THR A 124 -1.27 3.15 -7.87
C THR A 124 -0.77 4.03 -6.72
N VAL A 125 -1.30 3.83 -5.50
CA VAL A 125 -0.80 4.51 -4.29
C VAL A 125 0.70 4.27 -4.11
N ALA A 126 1.16 3.03 -4.21
CA ALA A 126 2.57 2.69 -4.05
C ALA A 126 3.48 3.34 -5.13
N ARG A 127 3.04 3.36 -6.41
CA ARG A 127 3.77 4.03 -7.49
C ARG A 127 3.82 5.54 -7.33
N LEU A 128 2.69 6.18 -6.93
CA LEU A 128 2.65 7.61 -6.63
C LEU A 128 3.56 7.97 -5.46
N LEU A 129 3.53 7.19 -4.37
CA LEU A 129 4.44 7.41 -3.24
C LEU A 129 5.90 7.25 -3.66
N ARG A 130 6.24 6.23 -4.47
CA ARG A 130 7.59 6.07 -5.00
C ARG A 130 8.03 7.32 -5.78
N ALA A 131 7.19 7.81 -6.68
CA ALA A 131 7.50 8.99 -7.49
C ALA A 131 7.64 10.25 -6.63
N LEU A 132 6.68 10.54 -5.74
CA LEU A 132 6.71 11.71 -4.86
C LEU A 132 7.91 11.71 -3.92
N LEU A 133 8.20 10.57 -3.29
CA LEU A 133 9.32 10.45 -2.35
C LEU A 133 10.68 10.54 -3.05
N ALA A 134 10.81 10.06 -4.29
CA ALA A 134 12.03 10.17 -5.07
C ALA A 134 12.34 11.60 -5.56
N HIS A 135 11.34 12.48 -5.62
CA HIS A 135 11.53 13.88 -6.05
C HIS A 135 11.88 14.83 -4.91
N SER A 136 11.68 14.46 -3.66
CA SER A 136 12.02 15.32 -2.53
C SER A 136 13.52 15.27 -2.21
N PRO A 137 14.14 16.40 -1.86
CA PRO A 137 15.48 16.37 -1.30
C PRO A 137 15.43 15.52 -0.02
N ALA A 138 16.29 14.52 0.08
CA ALA A 138 16.43 13.73 1.28
C ALA A 138 16.72 14.68 2.44
N ALA A 139 15.92 14.59 3.52
CA ALA A 139 16.30 15.16 4.80
C ALA A 139 17.50 14.35 5.31
N ARG A 140 18.70 14.67 4.80
CA ARG A 140 19.94 14.24 5.40
C ARG A 140 20.24 15.23 6.53
N ASP A 141 20.49 14.65 7.71
CA ASP A 141 21.19 15.26 8.83
C ASP A 141 21.88 16.57 8.42
N GLY A 142 21.43 17.70 8.95
CA GLY A 142 21.86 19.10 8.76
C GLY A 142 23.28 19.45 8.25
N SER A 143 24.01 18.51 7.65
CA SER A 143 25.35 18.63 7.06
C SER A 143 25.34 18.72 5.52
N GLY A 144 24.15 18.83 4.89
CA GLY A 144 24.01 18.80 3.44
C GLY A 144 24.41 20.09 2.74
N GLY A 145 25.59 20.11 2.15
CA GLY A 145 26.00 21.08 1.13
C GLY A 145 25.14 20.99 -0.14
N PRO A 146 25.22 21.98 -1.05
CA PRO A 146 24.47 22.00 -2.31
C PRO A 146 24.87 20.80 -3.19
N GLY A 147 23.96 19.83 -3.35
CA GLY A 147 24.21 18.61 -4.14
C GLY A 147 23.60 17.33 -3.56
N THR A 148 22.59 17.42 -2.71
CA THR A 148 21.95 16.25 -2.11
C THR A 148 21.32 15.36 -3.19
N ALA A 149 21.91 14.15 -3.37
CA ALA A 149 21.37 13.12 -4.25
C ALA A 149 19.93 12.77 -3.84
N ARG A 150 19.05 12.60 -4.83
CA ARG A 150 17.66 12.17 -4.62
C ARG A 150 17.64 10.83 -3.88
N PRO A 151 16.70 10.59 -2.95
CA PRO A 151 16.61 9.31 -2.25
C PRO A 151 16.29 8.19 -3.25
N ARG A 152 16.90 7.04 -3.05
CA ARG A 152 16.57 5.82 -3.79
C ARG A 152 15.34 5.18 -3.18
N VAL A 153 14.24 5.22 -3.92
CA VAL A 153 12.96 4.66 -3.49
C VAL A 153 12.63 3.44 -4.34
N GLU A 154 12.66 2.27 -3.71
CA GLU A 154 12.35 1.00 -4.37
C GLU A 154 10.94 0.54 -4.00
N LEU A 155 10.28 -0.13 -4.95
CA LEU A 155 8.94 -0.68 -4.81
C LEU A 155 8.96 -2.17 -5.13
N VAL A 156 8.48 -2.97 -4.19
CA VAL A 156 8.34 -4.42 -4.36
C VAL A 156 6.90 -4.82 -4.06
N THR A 157 6.30 -5.62 -4.97
CA THR A 157 4.99 -6.21 -4.76
C THR A 157 5.14 -7.58 -4.10
N THR A 158 4.26 -7.90 -3.17
CA THR A 158 4.28 -9.21 -2.51
C THR A 158 3.85 -10.35 -3.44
N ASP A 159 3.25 -10.05 -4.58
CA ASP A 159 2.84 -11.06 -5.57
C ASP A 159 4.03 -11.88 -6.07
N GLY A 160 5.25 -11.32 -6.08
CA GLY A 160 6.49 -12.05 -6.35
C GLY A 160 6.76 -13.20 -5.37
N PHE A 161 6.16 -13.16 -4.19
CA PHE A 161 6.29 -14.20 -3.17
C PHE A 161 5.09 -15.14 -3.09
N LEU A 162 4.15 -15.09 -4.05
CA LEU A 162 3.17 -16.15 -4.23
C LEU A 162 3.89 -17.48 -4.54
N LEU A 163 3.36 -18.57 -4.03
CA LEU A 163 3.82 -19.89 -4.45
C LEU A 163 3.51 -20.08 -5.95
N PRO A 164 4.42 -20.70 -6.72
CA PRO A 164 4.16 -21.03 -8.12
C PRO A 164 2.86 -21.83 -8.28
N ASN A 165 2.16 -21.67 -9.40
CA ASN A 165 0.90 -22.37 -9.66
C ASN A 165 1.03 -23.89 -9.52
N ALA A 166 2.15 -24.48 -9.97
CA ALA A 166 2.42 -25.90 -9.80
C ALA A 166 2.40 -26.33 -8.33
N GLU A 167 2.98 -25.51 -7.44
CA GLU A 167 3.01 -25.77 -6.00
C GLU A 167 1.64 -25.51 -5.35
N LEU A 168 0.90 -24.50 -5.81
CA LEU A 168 -0.48 -24.26 -5.36
C LEU A 168 -1.40 -25.42 -5.73
N HIS A 169 -1.26 -25.97 -6.94
CA HIS A 169 -2.00 -27.19 -7.38
C HIS A 169 -1.63 -28.39 -6.52
N ARG A 170 -0.34 -28.64 -6.31
CA ARG A 170 0.14 -29.76 -5.48
C ARG A 170 -0.41 -29.71 -4.05
N ARG A 171 -0.60 -28.48 -3.49
CA ARG A 171 -1.14 -28.28 -2.14
C ARG A 171 -2.67 -28.14 -2.08
N GLY A 172 -3.37 -28.16 -3.22
CA GLY A 172 -4.81 -27.90 -3.27
C GLY A 172 -5.20 -26.44 -2.95
N LEU A 173 -4.27 -25.49 -3.10
CA LEU A 173 -4.43 -24.08 -2.71
C LEU A 173 -4.75 -23.16 -3.89
N MET A 174 -4.96 -23.67 -5.10
CA MET A 174 -5.19 -22.82 -6.27
C MET A 174 -6.45 -21.94 -6.14
N SER A 175 -7.51 -22.46 -5.53
CA SER A 175 -8.74 -21.71 -5.21
C SER A 175 -8.57 -20.68 -4.08
N ARG A 176 -7.42 -20.70 -3.40
CA ARG A 176 -7.07 -19.79 -2.32
C ARG A 176 -5.86 -18.89 -2.67
N LYS A 177 -5.58 -18.75 -3.97
CA LYS A 177 -4.51 -17.87 -4.44
C LYS A 177 -4.83 -16.42 -4.05
N GLY A 178 -3.87 -15.74 -3.39
CA GLY A 178 -4.05 -14.41 -2.78
C GLY A 178 -4.37 -14.46 -1.27
N PHE A 179 -4.75 -15.62 -0.72
CA PHE A 179 -4.85 -15.81 0.74
C PHE A 179 -3.47 -15.92 1.38
N PRO A 180 -3.32 -15.67 2.69
CA PRO A 180 -2.02 -15.70 3.37
C PRO A 180 -1.22 -16.98 3.18
N GLU A 181 -1.87 -18.15 3.11
CA GLU A 181 -1.25 -19.47 2.93
C GLU A 181 -0.73 -19.73 1.52
N SER A 182 -1.14 -18.93 0.54
CA SER A 182 -0.65 -19.02 -0.85
C SER A 182 0.69 -18.33 -1.08
N TYR A 183 1.26 -17.71 -0.06
CA TYR A 183 2.54 -16.98 -0.12
C TYR A 183 3.67 -17.74 0.57
N ASP A 184 4.89 -17.63 0.03
CA ASP A 184 6.10 -17.92 0.78
C ASP A 184 6.41 -16.76 1.75
N ARG A 185 5.70 -16.77 2.88
CA ARG A 185 5.84 -15.73 3.92
C ARG A 185 7.25 -15.69 4.51
N ARG A 186 7.97 -16.82 4.52
CA ARG A 186 9.34 -16.89 5.05
C ARG A 186 10.30 -16.16 4.11
N ALA A 187 10.23 -16.42 2.81
CA ALA A 187 11.04 -15.72 1.82
C ALA A 187 10.75 -14.22 1.83
N LEU A 188 9.46 -13.81 1.88
CA LEU A 188 9.07 -12.41 1.96
C LEU A 188 9.62 -11.71 3.22
N THR A 189 9.47 -12.34 4.39
CA THR A 189 9.98 -11.76 5.66
C THR A 189 11.50 -11.67 5.64
N ARG A 190 12.19 -12.69 5.12
CA ARG A 190 13.66 -12.68 4.96
C ARG A 190 14.11 -11.57 4.02
N PHE A 191 13.43 -11.40 2.88
CA PHE A 191 13.72 -10.33 1.93
C PHE A 191 13.69 -8.96 2.62
N VAL A 192 12.61 -8.64 3.35
CA VAL A 192 12.49 -7.35 4.03
C VAL A 192 13.51 -7.20 5.17
N ALA A 193 13.76 -8.28 5.92
CA ALA A 193 14.80 -8.30 6.96
C ALA A 193 16.20 -8.03 6.39
N ASP A 194 16.55 -8.66 5.26
CA ASP A 194 17.82 -8.46 4.58
C ASP A 194 18.01 -7.02 4.08
N VAL A 195 16.94 -6.42 3.52
CA VAL A 195 16.94 -4.99 3.14
C VAL A 195 17.10 -4.11 4.39
N LYS A 196 16.33 -4.39 5.45
CA LYS A 196 16.37 -3.63 6.71
C LYS A 196 17.74 -3.74 7.39
N ALA A 197 18.43 -4.87 7.24
CA ALA A 197 19.80 -5.08 7.70
C ALA A 197 20.86 -4.34 6.86
N GLY A 198 20.45 -3.61 5.81
CA GLY A 198 21.36 -2.84 4.96
C GLY A 198 22.22 -3.65 4.00
N ARG A 199 21.78 -4.88 3.64
CA ARG A 199 22.48 -5.67 2.61
C ARG A 199 22.55 -4.89 1.31
N GLU A 200 23.68 -4.99 0.62
CA GLU A 200 23.95 -4.23 -0.60
C GLU A 200 22.97 -4.53 -1.71
N THR A 201 22.69 -5.80 -1.90
CA THR A 201 21.80 -6.28 -2.96
C THR A 201 20.92 -7.37 -2.40
N VAL A 202 19.60 -7.22 -2.60
CA VAL A 202 18.60 -8.23 -2.25
C VAL A 202 17.69 -8.46 -3.44
N THR A 203 17.33 -9.70 -3.73
CA THR A 203 16.50 -10.05 -4.88
C THR A 203 15.12 -10.54 -4.48
N ALA A 204 14.10 -10.16 -5.24
CA ALA A 204 12.73 -10.65 -5.12
C ALA A 204 12.31 -11.36 -6.41
N PRO A 205 11.53 -12.46 -6.37
CA PRO A 205 10.98 -13.07 -7.57
C PRO A 205 10.03 -12.11 -8.29
N VAL A 206 9.89 -12.28 -9.62
CA VAL A 206 8.97 -11.50 -10.44
C VAL A 206 7.70 -12.28 -10.71
N TYR A 207 6.55 -11.66 -10.46
CA TYR A 207 5.23 -12.17 -10.81
C TYR A 207 4.74 -11.54 -12.11
N SER A 208 4.09 -12.33 -12.95
CA SER A 208 3.45 -11.87 -14.18
C SER A 208 1.93 -12.00 -14.07
N HIS A 209 1.23 -10.87 -14.11
CA HIS A 209 -0.23 -10.88 -14.22
C HIS A 209 -0.72 -11.44 -15.56
N LEU A 210 0.11 -11.37 -16.63
CA LEU A 210 -0.21 -11.94 -17.92
C LEU A 210 -0.26 -13.47 -17.85
N PHE A 211 0.80 -14.09 -17.29
CA PHE A 211 0.88 -15.54 -17.12
C PHE A 211 0.18 -16.03 -15.85
N TYR A 212 -0.23 -15.11 -14.98
CA TYR A 212 -0.83 -15.40 -13.69
C TYR A 212 0.04 -16.31 -12.81
N ASP A 213 1.38 -16.15 -12.89
CA ASP A 213 2.34 -16.97 -12.17
C ASP A 213 3.68 -16.24 -11.94
N ILE A 214 4.53 -16.81 -11.10
CA ILE A 214 5.93 -16.44 -10.96
C ILE A 214 6.65 -16.71 -12.28
N VAL A 215 7.48 -15.76 -12.72
CA VAL A 215 8.28 -15.92 -13.93
C VAL A 215 9.60 -16.62 -13.57
N PRO A 216 9.80 -17.88 -14.03
CA PRO A 216 11.01 -18.63 -13.69
C PRO A 216 12.29 -17.89 -14.09
N GLY A 217 13.26 -17.85 -13.18
CA GLY A 217 14.58 -17.25 -13.45
C GLY A 217 14.60 -15.72 -13.52
N ARG A 218 13.45 -15.02 -13.42
CA ARG A 218 13.43 -13.55 -13.35
C ARG A 218 13.33 -13.06 -11.92
N THR A 219 14.23 -12.13 -11.59
CA THR A 219 14.25 -11.48 -10.27
C THR A 219 14.28 -9.96 -10.43
N LEU A 220 13.66 -9.26 -9.51
CA LEU A 220 13.83 -7.84 -9.29
C LEU A 220 14.99 -7.67 -8.30
N THR A 221 15.96 -6.86 -8.64
CA THR A 221 17.08 -6.53 -7.76
C THR A 221 16.82 -5.21 -7.05
N VAL A 222 16.88 -5.23 -5.74
CA VAL A 222 16.84 -4.06 -4.86
C VAL A 222 18.26 -3.77 -4.39
N HIS A 223 18.75 -2.56 -4.69
CA HIS A 223 20.13 -2.17 -4.41
C HIS A 223 20.17 -0.98 -3.44
N ARG A 224 20.49 -1.24 -2.17
CA ARG A 224 20.66 -0.23 -1.09
C ARG A 224 19.62 0.90 -1.16
N PRO A 225 18.33 0.64 -0.99
CA PRO A 225 17.32 1.69 -1.01
C PRO A 225 17.45 2.58 0.24
N ASP A 226 17.15 3.87 0.11
CA ASP A 226 16.90 4.75 1.26
C ASP A 226 15.49 4.51 1.81
N ILE A 227 14.53 4.24 0.89
CA ILE A 227 13.14 3.91 1.21
C ILE A 227 12.72 2.67 0.42
N LEU A 228 12.16 1.68 1.11
CA LEU A 228 11.52 0.51 0.49
C LEU A 228 10.00 0.59 0.68
N ILE A 229 9.26 0.50 -0.41
CA ILE A 229 7.79 0.35 -0.38
C ILE A 229 7.46 -1.12 -0.67
N VAL A 230 6.71 -1.77 0.24
CA VAL A 230 6.22 -3.15 0.10
C VAL A 230 4.71 -3.10 -0.06
N GLU A 231 4.20 -3.48 -1.24
CA GLU A 231 2.78 -3.44 -1.57
C GLU A 231 2.20 -4.84 -1.64
N GLY A 232 1.03 -5.06 -1.02
CA GLY A 232 0.32 -6.33 -1.18
C GLY A 232 -0.92 -6.48 -0.31
N LEU A 233 -1.64 -7.60 -0.55
CA LEU A 233 -2.89 -7.91 0.15
C LEU A 233 -2.65 -8.20 1.65
N ASN A 234 -1.58 -8.89 1.96
CA ASN A 234 -1.35 -9.52 3.26
C ASN A 234 -0.18 -8.91 4.05
N VAL A 235 0.26 -7.69 3.68
CA VAL A 235 1.46 -7.06 4.29
C VAL A 235 1.28 -6.71 5.78
N LEU A 236 0.05 -6.51 6.24
CA LEU A 236 -0.28 -6.19 7.65
C LEU A 236 -0.73 -7.41 8.47
N GLN A 237 -0.60 -8.63 7.94
CA GLN A 237 -0.96 -9.83 8.67
C GLN A 237 -0.14 -9.97 9.96
N PRO A 238 -0.76 -10.41 11.07
CA PRO A 238 -0.05 -10.70 12.29
C PRO A 238 0.91 -11.89 12.12
N ALA A 239 1.86 -11.99 13.02
CA ALA A 239 2.69 -13.19 13.13
C ALA A 239 1.81 -14.43 13.37
N LEU A 240 2.14 -15.54 12.72
CA LEU A 240 1.56 -16.82 13.06
C LEU A 240 2.43 -17.47 14.15
N PRO A 241 1.80 -18.16 15.12
CA PRO A 241 2.55 -19.00 16.06
C PRO A 241 3.41 -20.00 15.28
N GLY A 242 4.67 -20.13 15.66
CA GLY A 242 5.53 -21.20 15.15
C GLY A 242 5.02 -22.58 15.58
N ARG A 243 5.40 -23.65 14.87
CA ARG A 243 5.10 -25.05 15.31
C ARG A 243 5.67 -25.36 16.69
N ASP A 244 6.68 -24.60 17.11
CA ASP A 244 7.35 -24.64 18.40
C ASP A 244 6.68 -23.77 19.48
N GLY A 245 5.49 -23.22 19.20
CA GLY A 245 4.75 -22.31 20.07
C GLY A 245 5.39 -20.91 20.22
N ARG A 246 6.54 -20.65 19.58
CA ARG A 246 7.23 -19.35 19.67
C ARG A 246 6.58 -18.35 18.72
N THR A 247 6.38 -17.14 19.19
CA THR A 247 5.95 -16.01 18.34
C THR A 247 7.13 -15.59 17.45
N ARG A 248 6.86 -15.53 16.13
CA ARG A 248 7.84 -15.05 15.14
C ARG A 248 7.48 -13.60 14.78
N LEU A 249 8.46 -12.86 14.27
CA LEU A 249 8.19 -11.52 13.73
C LEU A 249 7.23 -11.60 12.53
N ALA A 250 6.24 -10.71 12.53
CA ALA A 250 5.41 -10.47 11.36
C ALA A 250 6.16 -9.59 10.35
N LEU A 251 5.74 -9.62 9.08
CA LEU A 251 6.25 -8.69 8.08
C LEU A 251 6.05 -7.23 8.51
N ALA A 252 4.89 -6.94 9.11
CA ALA A 252 4.53 -5.60 9.57
C ALA A 252 5.43 -5.04 10.68
N ASP A 253 6.15 -5.89 11.42
CA ASP A 253 7.08 -5.46 12.48
C ASP A 253 8.34 -4.80 11.92
N TYR A 254 8.62 -4.97 10.62
CA TYR A 254 9.72 -4.29 9.91
C TYR A 254 9.32 -2.93 9.32
N PHE A 255 8.04 -2.56 9.34
CA PHE A 255 7.57 -1.32 8.74
C PHE A 255 7.75 -0.14 9.70
N ASP A 256 8.35 0.93 9.20
CA ASP A 256 8.42 2.20 9.91
C ASP A 256 7.11 2.99 9.74
N PHE A 257 6.37 2.76 8.64
CA PHE A 257 5.06 3.32 8.38
C PHE A 257 4.21 2.38 7.54
N SER A 258 2.90 2.46 7.66
CA SER A 258 2.01 1.64 6.85
C SER A 258 0.75 2.39 6.44
N VAL A 259 0.33 2.17 5.18
CA VAL A 259 -0.87 2.75 4.57
C VAL A 259 -1.84 1.62 4.25
N TYR A 260 -3.07 1.73 4.71
CA TYR A 260 -4.16 0.85 4.32
C TYR A 260 -5.13 1.59 3.41
N VAL A 261 -5.35 1.10 2.20
CA VAL A 261 -6.33 1.64 1.26
C VAL A 261 -7.65 0.92 1.46
N ASP A 262 -8.65 1.66 1.97
CA ASP A 262 -9.98 1.18 2.37
C ASP A 262 -11.06 1.66 1.42
N ALA A 263 -12.11 0.85 1.24
CA ALA A 263 -13.36 1.22 0.62
C ALA A 263 -14.49 0.29 1.08
N ARG A 264 -15.74 0.60 0.72
CA ARG A 264 -16.86 -0.31 0.95
C ARG A 264 -16.72 -1.55 0.06
N THR A 265 -17.10 -2.70 0.57
CA THR A 265 -17.00 -3.99 -0.14
C THR A 265 -17.73 -3.95 -1.48
N GLU A 266 -18.90 -3.30 -1.53
CA GLU A 266 -19.73 -3.16 -2.76
C GLU A 266 -19.04 -2.28 -3.81
N ASP A 267 -18.33 -1.23 -3.38
CA ASP A 267 -17.54 -0.38 -4.29
C ASP A 267 -16.35 -1.14 -4.86
N ILE A 268 -15.64 -1.92 -4.02
CA ILE A 268 -14.51 -2.76 -4.46
C ILE A 268 -14.97 -3.83 -5.46
N GLU A 269 -16.14 -4.47 -5.22
CA GLU A 269 -16.73 -5.43 -6.16
C GLU A 269 -17.01 -4.79 -7.52
N ARG A 270 -17.64 -3.62 -7.53
CA ARG A 270 -17.91 -2.88 -8.76
C ARG A 270 -16.61 -2.57 -9.52
N TRP A 271 -15.60 -2.03 -8.84
CA TRP A 271 -14.30 -1.71 -9.44
C TRP A 271 -13.56 -2.94 -9.96
N TYR A 272 -13.67 -4.06 -9.24
CA TYR A 272 -13.11 -5.34 -9.67
C TYR A 272 -13.75 -5.81 -10.99
N LEU A 273 -15.07 -5.74 -11.10
CA LEU A 273 -15.78 -6.11 -12.31
C LEU A 273 -15.49 -5.15 -13.48
N ASP A 274 -15.42 -3.85 -13.22
CA ASP A 274 -15.08 -2.85 -14.23
C ASP A 274 -13.65 -3.01 -14.73
N ARG A 275 -12.71 -3.31 -13.83
CA ARG A 275 -11.32 -3.65 -14.20
C ARG A 275 -11.26 -4.94 -15.03
N PHE A 276 -12.04 -5.95 -14.69
CA PHE A 276 -12.11 -7.19 -15.44
C PHE A 276 -12.63 -6.93 -16.87
N ARG A 277 -13.67 -6.11 -17.06
CA ARG A 277 -14.15 -5.68 -18.38
C ARG A 277 -13.04 -5.00 -19.19
N LYS A 278 -12.31 -4.06 -18.59
CA LYS A 278 -11.21 -3.36 -19.25
C LYS A 278 -10.09 -4.32 -19.64
N LEU A 279 -9.71 -5.24 -18.76
CA LEU A 279 -8.68 -6.26 -19.04
C LEU A 279 -9.13 -7.21 -20.15
N ARG A 280 -10.40 -7.59 -20.20
CA ARG A 280 -10.96 -8.43 -21.25
C ARG A 280 -10.82 -7.77 -22.64
N ARG A 281 -10.96 -6.44 -22.71
CA ARG A 281 -10.82 -5.66 -23.94
C ARG A 281 -9.37 -5.32 -24.29
N THR A 282 -8.41 -5.58 -23.41
CA THR A 282 -7.00 -5.22 -23.57
C THR A 282 -6.09 -6.43 -23.33
N ALA A 283 -5.53 -6.58 -22.13
CA ALA A 283 -4.50 -7.57 -21.80
C ALA A 283 -4.94 -9.04 -22.01
N PHE A 284 -6.23 -9.35 -21.91
CA PHE A 284 -6.72 -10.71 -22.17
C PHE A 284 -6.80 -11.04 -23.66
N GLN A 285 -6.70 -10.04 -24.56
CA GLN A 285 -6.63 -10.26 -26.01
C GLN A 285 -5.29 -10.88 -26.44
N ASP A 286 -4.25 -10.77 -25.62
CA ASP A 286 -2.99 -11.45 -25.86
C ASP A 286 -3.19 -12.96 -25.75
N PRO A 287 -2.88 -13.75 -26.81
CA PRO A 287 -3.04 -15.20 -26.80
C PRO A 287 -2.23 -15.90 -25.69
N SER A 288 -1.12 -15.31 -25.24
CA SER A 288 -0.30 -15.83 -24.14
C SER A 288 -0.90 -15.56 -22.76
N SER A 289 -1.96 -14.75 -22.67
CA SER A 289 -2.62 -14.44 -21.40
C SER A 289 -3.29 -15.67 -20.81
N TYR A 290 -3.02 -15.94 -19.54
CA TYR A 290 -3.74 -16.96 -18.76
C TYR A 290 -5.28 -16.80 -18.84
N PHE A 291 -5.73 -15.57 -19.00
CA PHE A 291 -7.13 -15.18 -19.05
C PHE A 291 -7.69 -15.05 -20.48
N SER A 292 -6.92 -15.39 -21.53
CA SER A 292 -7.35 -15.27 -22.94
C SER A 292 -8.64 -16.03 -23.23
N ARG A 293 -8.90 -17.15 -22.53
CA ARG A 293 -10.15 -17.92 -22.65
C ARG A 293 -11.43 -17.08 -22.46
N TYR A 294 -11.38 -16.02 -21.64
CA TYR A 294 -12.54 -15.16 -21.39
C TYR A 294 -12.87 -14.19 -22.52
N THR A 295 -12.01 -14.09 -23.54
CA THR A 295 -12.32 -13.34 -24.76
C THR A 295 -13.17 -14.12 -25.74
N ARG A 296 -13.24 -15.47 -25.59
CA ARG A 296 -13.96 -16.40 -26.46
C ARG A 296 -15.42 -16.64 -26.06
N VAL A 297 -15.82 -16.15 -24.91
CA VAL A 297 -17.21 -16.23 -24.40
C VAL A 297 -17.86 -14.86 -24.44
N SER A 298 -19.18 -14.77 -24.26
CA SER A 298 -19.90 -13.50 -24.19
C SER A 298 -19.35 -12.64 -23.01
N GLU A 299 -19.63 -11.33 -23.07
CA GLU A 299 -19.24 -10.44 -21.95
C GLU A 299 -19.99 -10.81 -20.67
N GLU A 300 -21.26 -11.22 -20.79
CA GLU A 300 -22.09 -11.61 -19.66
C GLU A 300 -21.55 -12.87 -18.98
N GLU A 301 -21.25 -13.93 -19.74
CA GLU A 301 -20.63 -15.16 -19.20
C GLU A 301 -19.29 -14.89 -18.54
N ALA A 302 -18.45 -14.04 -19.15
CA ALA A 302 -17.17 -13.67 -18.58
C ALA A 302 -17.31 -12.91 -17.25
N LEU A 303 -18.32 -12.02 -17.16
CA LEU A 303 -18.61 -11.28 -15.93
C LEU A 303 -19.23 -12.18 -14.86
N ASP A 304 -20.05 -13.15 -15.21
CA ASP A 304 -20.60 -14.11 -14.25
C ASP A 304 -19.51 -14.96 -13.64
N TYR A 305 -18.51 -15.35 -14.44
CA TYR A 305 -17.32 -15.98 -13.90
C TYR A 305 -16.56 -15.06 -12.94
N ALA A 306 -16.33 -13.80 -13.32
CA ALA A 306 -15.65 -12.83 -12.47
C ALA A 306 -16.43 -12.60 -11.16
N ARG A 307 -17.75 -12.50 -11.19
CA ARG A 307 -18.61 -12.45 -9.98
C ARG A 307 -18.47 -13.72 -9.13
N GLY A 308 -18.35 -14.88 -9.77
CA GLY A 308 -18.07 -16.15 -9.10
C GLY A 308 -16.77 -16.08 -8.30
N ILE A 309 -15.67 -15.67 -8.94
CA ILE A 309 -14.37 -15.49 -8.27
C ILE A 309 -14.45 -14.44 -7.15
N TRP A 310 -15.16 -13.34 -7.37
CA TRP A 310 -15.37 -12.36 -6.30
C TRP A 310 -16.02 -13.00 -5.08
N ARG A 311 -17.13 -13.69 -5.25
CA ARG A 311 -17.90 -14.29 -4.15
C ARG A 311 -17.16 -15.42 -3.42
N THR A 312 -16.38 -16.22 -4.16
CA THR A 312 -15.75 -17.44 -3.59
C THR A 312 -14.30 -17.24 -3.15
N VAL A 313 -13.61 -16.22 -3.66
CA VAL A 313 -12.20 -16.00 -3.40
C VAL A 313 -11.93 -14.60 -2.83
N ASN A 314 -12.22 -13.54 -3.62
CA ASN A 314 -11.78 -12.19 -3.26
C ASN A 314 -12.50 -11.62 -2.03
N ARG A 315 -13.83 -11.74 -1.98
CA ARG A 315 -14.63 -11.26 -0.86
C ARG A 315 -14.33 -12.01 0.44
N PRO A 316 -14.27 -13.36 0.49
CA PRO A 316 -13.85 -14.08 1.68
C PRO A 316 -12.44 -13.70 2.14
N ASN A 317 -11.48 -13.54 1.23
CA ASN A 317 -10.13 -13.09 1.59
C ASN A 317 -10.15 -11.65 2.16
N LEU A 318 -10.92 -10.75 1.55
CA LEU A 318 -11.11 -9.39 2.07
C LEU A 318 -11.63 -9.40 3.50
N GLU A 319 -12.73 -10.11 3.75
CA GLU A 319 -13.43 -10.11 5.03
C GLU A 319 -12.65 -10.85 6.13
N GLN A 320 -12.03 -11.98 5.81
CA GLN A 320 -11.35 -12.84 6.78
C GLN A 320 -9.91 -12.42 7.06
N ASN A 321 -9.20 -11.89 6.06
CA ASN A 321 -7.76 -11.67 6.16
C ASN A 321 -7.34 -10.20 6.03
N ILE A 322 -7.99 -9.40 5.18
CA ILE A 322 -7.49 -8.06 4.85
C ILE A 322 -8.13 -7.01 5.77
N VAL A 323 -9.46 -6.94 5.86
CA VAL A 323 -10.19 -5.98 6.71
C VAL A 323 -9.77 -6.04 8.18
N PRO A 324 -9.58 -7.24 8.81
CA PRO A 324 -9.15 -7.31 10.20
C PRO A 324 -7.79 -6.65 10.49
N THR A 325 -6.95 -6.46 9.46
CA THR A 325 -5.63 -5.83 9.62
C THR A 325 -5.66 -4.30 9.51
N ARG A 326 -6.80 -3.70 9.09
CA ARG A 326 -6.95 -2.25 8.92
C ARG A 326 -6.54 -1.45 10.14
N GLY A 327 -6.95 -1.90 11.33
CA GLY A 327 -6.62 -1.27 12.60
C GLY A 327 -5.12 -1.30 12.95
N ARG A 328 -4.28 -2.01 12.21
CA ARG A 328 -2.81 -2.07 12.41
C ARG A 328 -2.06 -1.00 11.60
N ALA A 329 -2.72 -0.37 10.63
CA ALA A 329 -2.08 0.63 9.77
C ALA A 329 -1.75 1.93 10.52
N SER A 330 -0.68 2.61 10.10
CA SER A 330 -0.35 3.97 10.55
C SER A 330 -1.30 4.99 9.95
N LEU A 331 -1.75 4.78 8.70
CA LEU A 331 -2.70 5.62 7.99
C LEU A 331 -3.70 4.77 7.23
N VAL A 332 -4.99 5.11 7.36
CA VAL A 332 -6.07 4.54 6.53
C VAL A 332 -6.57 5.59 5.55
N LEU A 333 -6.49 5.29 4.25
CA LEU A 333 -7.06 6.10 3.17
C LEU A 333 -8.42 5.52 2.80
N ARG A 334 -9.52 6.19 3.12
CA ARG A 334 -10.87 5.72 2.80
C ARG A 334 -11.39 6.35 1.53
N LYS A 335 -11.59 5.50 0.51
CA LYS A 335 -12.15 5.88 -0.79
C LYS A 335 -13.68 5.88 -0.78
N GLY A 336 -14.26 6.79 -1.55
CA GLY A 336 -15.68 6.86 -1.86
C GLY A 336 -16.04 6.04 -3.11
N PRO A 337 -17.35 6.00 -3.47
CA PRO A 337 -17.84 5.28 -4.64
C PRO A 337 -17.23 5.72 -5.97
N ASP A 338 -16.75 6.96 -6.03
CA ASP A 338 -16.07 7.60 -7.16
C ASP A 338 -14.57 7.23 -7.27
N HIS A 339 -14.09 6.30 -6.46
CA HIS A 339 -12.69 5.89 -6.36
C HIS A 339 -11.74 6.92 -5.75
N ARG A 340 -12.20 8.10 -5.36
CA ARG A 340 -11.40 9.17 -4.74
C ARG A 340 -11.33 9.00 -3.22
N VAL A 341 -10.23 9.45 -2.61
CA VAL A 341 -10.08 9.45 -1.15
C VAL A 341 -10.95 10.55 -0.55
N GLN A 342 -11.83 10.18 0.38
CA GLN A 342 -12.77 11.08 1.05
C GLN A 342 -12.40 11.37 2.50
N ARG A 343 -11.78 10.40 3.19
CA ARG A 343 -11.39 10.50 4.60
C ARG A 343 -10.05 9.83 4.83
N LEU A 344 -9.34 10.32 5.83
CA LEU A 344 -8.07 9.77 6.26
C LEU A 344 -8.10 9.60 7.78
N SER A 345 -7.60 8.45 8.26
CA SER A 345 -7.48 8.17 9.69
C SER A 345 -6.00 7.94 9.99
N LEU A 346 -5.36 8.88 10.65
CA LEU A 346 -3.96 8.83 11.05
C LEU A 346 -3.85 8.30 12.48
N ARG A 347 -3.04 7.26 12.69
CA ARG A 347 -2.79 6.69 14.02
C ARG A 347 -2.04 7.72 14.88
N LYS A 348 -2.50 7.93 16.10
CA LYS A 348 -1.77 8.66 17.15
C LYS A 348 -0.48 7.88 17.49
N LEU A 349 0.62 8.59 17.67
CA LEU A 349 1.90 8.01 18.13
C LEU A 349 1.82 7.59 19.60
#